data_2fb665cdfe57811abc383d778b98d01a
#
_entry.id   2fb665cdfe57811abc383d778b98d01a
#
_cell.length_a   1.000
_cell.length_b   1.000
_cell.length_c   1.000
_cell.angle_alpha   90.00
_cell.angle_beta   90.00
_cell.angle_gamma   90.00
#
_symmetry.space_group_name_H-M   'P 1'
#
loop_
_entity.id
_entity.type
_entity.pdbx_description
1 polymer ?
#
loop_
_entity_poly.entity_id
_entity_poly.type
_entity_poly.pdbx_seq_one_letter_code
_entity_poly.pdbx_strand_id
1 'polypeptide(L)'
;LYHRQSSAAAEKMLNLLDSHDTDRFLTRVRADARRYRAAAAMLFFYPGIPCVYYGDEIGLEGGYDPDCRRCFDWNADHWDTETQTLIRRLMQLKKEPALAHGQFGLTEHDGVLTFTRQAPGSCAVLTVNGTDTERAGLPPYGYTIQYNKEDATL
;
A
#
# COMPACT_ATOMS: atom_id res chain seq x y z
N LEU A 1 8.45 10.65 9.60
CA LEU A 1 8.13 11.76 8.65
C LEU A 1 6.82 12.45 9.03
N TYR A 2 5.75 11.69 9.31
CA TYR A 2 4.43 12.26 9.67
C TYR A 2 4.48 13.24 10.86
N HIS A 3 5.28 12.92 11.89
CA HIS A 3 5.42 13.79 13.09
C HIS A 3 6.26 15.06 12.85
N ARG A 4 6.96 15.18 11.72
CA ARG A 4 7.78 16.35 11.37
C ARG A 4 7.07 17.38 10.50
N GLN A 5 5.90 17.03 9.96
CA GLN A 5 5.13 17.89 9.08
C GLN A 5 3.73 18.13 9.66
N SER A 6 3.12 19.26 9.33
CA SER A 6 1.71 19.46 9.67
C SER A 6 0.86 18.37 8.99
N SER A 7 -0.20 17.90 9.66
CA SER A 7 -1.11 16.92 9.10
C SER A 7 -1.65 17.33 7.72
N ALA A 8 -1.94 18.63 7.56
CA ALA A 8 -2.41 19.21 6.30
C ALA A 8 -1.38 19.12 5.16
N ALA A 9 -0.09 19.18 5.46
CA ALA A 9 0.95 18.98 4.45
C ALA A 9 1.09 17.50 4.10
N ALA A 10 1.06 16.60 5.09
CA ALA A 10 1.18 15.16 4.87
C ALA A 10 0.04 14.63 3.98
N GLU A 11 -1.19 15.15 4.10
CA GLU A 11 -2.32 14.75 3.27
C GLU A 11 -2.18 15.15 1.79
N LYS A 12 -1.32 16.10 1.48
CA LYS A 12 -1.07 16.59 0.11
C LYS A 12 0.20 16.02 -0.51
N MET A 13 0.96 15.23 0.23
CA MET A 13 2.20 14.64 -0.29
C MET A 13 1.89 13.52 -1.28
N LEU A 14 2.66 13.48 -2.37
CA LEU A 14 2.71 12.35 -3.26
C LEU A 14 3.63 11.29 -2.66
N ASN A 15 3.08 10.12 -2.36
CA ASN A 15 3.82 8.99 -1.82
C ASN A 15 3.98 7.92 -2.90
N LEU A 16 5.19 7.36 -3.00
CA LEU A 16 5.52 6.33 -3.98
C LEU A 16 6.48 5.31 -3.37
N LEU A 17 6.49 4.09 -3.87
CA LEU A 17 7.45 3.05 -3.51
C LEU A 17 8.70 3.13 -4.38
N ASP A 18 8.51 3.50 -5.64
CA ASP A 18 9.55 3.63 -6.65
C ASP A 18 9.16 4.63 -7.74
N SER A 19 10.07 4.85 -8.67
CA SER A 19 9.89 5.80 -9.77
C SER A 19 10.82 5.45 -10.95
N HIS A 20 10.81 6.31 -11.98
CA HIS A 20 11.73 6.22 -13.11
C HIS A 20 13.22 6.46 -12.75
N ASP A 21 13.52 6.90 -11.55
CA ASP A 21 14.89 7.21 -11.07
C ASP A 21 15.42 6.17 -10.07
N THR A 22 14.63 5.15 -9.74
CA THR A 22 14.99 4.14 -8.75
C THR A 22 14.74 2.73 -9.28
N ASP A 23 15.43 1.74 -8.72
CA ASP A 23 15.03 0.35 -8.92
C ASP A 23 13.56 0.16 -8.56
N ARG A 24 12.84 -0.66 -9.33
CA ARG A 24 11.48 -1.03 -8.98
C ARG A 24 11.43 -1.71 -7.63
N PHE A 25 10.41 -1.40 -6.84
CA PHE A 25 10.33 -1.90 -5.45
C PHE A 25 10.26 -3.43 -5.41
N LEU A 26 9.55 -4.06 -6.35
CA LEU A 26 9.52 -5.53 -6.45
C LEU A 26 10.93 -6.12 -6.64
N THR A 27 11.76 -5.51 -7.49
CA THR A 27 13.17 -5.90 -7.67
C THR A 27 13.96 -5.72 -6.36
N ARG A 28 13.77 -4.60 -5.64
CA ARG A 28 14.45 -4.33 -4.36
C ARG A 28 14.09 -5.34 -3.28
N VAL A 29 12.87 -5.86 -3.28
CA VAL A 29 12.46 -6.93 -2.36
C VAL A 29 12.72 -8.32 -2.90
N ARG A 30 13.59 -8.45 -3.94
CA ARG A 30 14.02 -9.72 -4.53
C ARG A 30 12.87 -10.54 -5.13
N ALA A 31 11.97 -9.89 -5.85
CA ALA A 31 10.79 -10.47 -6.46
C ALA A 31 9.83 -11.15 -5.46
N ASP A 32 9.92 -10.81 -4.16
CA ASP A 32 8.95 -11.30 -3.18
C ASP A 32 7.65 -10.48 -3.28
N ALA A 33 6.68 -11.01 -4.04
CA ALA A 33 5.39 -10.36 -4.25
C ALA A 33 4.60 -10.13 -2.94
N ARG A 34 4.83 -10.92 -1.89
CA ARG A 34 4.19 -10.72 -0.57
C ARG A 34 4.67 -9.40 0.05
N ARG A 35 5.99 -9.16 0.03
CA ARG A 35 6.60 -7.91 0.51
C ARG A 35 6.10 -6.71 -0.29
N TYR A 36 6.03 -6.86 -1.62
CA TYR A 36 5.52 -5.81 -2.48
C TYR A 36 4.06 -5.48 -2.14
N ARG A 37 3.18 -6.49 -2.05
CA ARG A 37 1.75 -6.29 -1.75
C ARG A 37 1.54 -5.68 -0.36
N ALA A 38 2.29 -6.10 0.65
CA ALA A 38 2.26 -5.50 1.98
C ALA A 38 2.64 -4.01 1.92
N ALA A 39 3.73 -3.66 1.23
CA ALA A 39 4.16 -2.27 1.07
C ALA A 39 3.16 -1.43 0.27
N ALA A 40 2.56 -2.00 -0.79
CA ALA A 40 1.50 -1.34 -1.55
C ALA A 40 0.27 -1.04 -0.66
N ALA A 41 -0.17 -1.99 0.17
CA ALA A 41 -1.25 -1.74 1.13
C ALA A 41 -0.89 -0.60 2.09
N MET A 42 0.33 -0.60 2.63
CA MET A 42 0.81 0.48 3.52
C MET A 42 0.82 1.84 2.80
N LEU A 43 1.26 1.89 1.53
CA LEU A 43 1.28 3.11 0.71
C LEU A 43 -0.11 3.77 0.63
N PHE A 44 -1.16 2.98 0.42
CA PHE A 44 -2.53 3.49 0.32
C PHE A 44 -3.14 3.88 1.67
N PHE A 45 -2.74 3.24 2.76
CA PHE A 45 -3.20 3.57 4.10
C PHE A 45 -2.49 4.77 4.70
N TYR A 46 -1.27 5.06 4.24
CA TYR A 46 -0.53 6.23 4.71
C TYR A 46 -1.22 7.53 4.25
N PRO A 47 -1.16 8.63 5.06
CA PRO A 47 -1.67 9.94 4.65
C PRO A 47 -1.00 10.44 3.39
N GLY A 48 -1.78 11.04 2.49
CA GLY A 48 -1.28 11.57 1.23
C GLY A 48 -1.88 10.87 0.02
N ILE A 49 -1.30 11.13 -1.14
CA ILE A 49 -1.73 10.65 -2.44
C ILE A 49 -0.83 9.50 -2.86
N PRO A 50 -1.31 8.24 -2.88
CA PRO A 50 -0.51 7.13 -3.37
C PRO A 50 -0.28 7.25 -4.87
N CYS A 51 0.97 7.10 -5.28
CA CYS A 51 1.36 7.04 -6.68
C CYS A 51 1.88 5.63 -6.99
N VAL A 52 1.26 4.96 -7.92
CA VAL A 52 1.68 3.66 -8.44
C VAL A 52 2.41 3.91 -9.74
N TYR A 53 3.69 3.55 -9.82
CA TYR A 53 4.47 3.68 -11.04
C TYR A 53 3.97 2.64 -12.06
N TYR A 54 3.94 2.99 -13.35
CA TYR A 54 3.39 2.09 -14.38
C TYR A 54 4.08 0.73 -14.35
N GLY A 55 3.31 -0.34 -14.45
CA GLY A 55 3.79 -1.71 -14.41
C GLY A 55 3.88 -2.32 -13.01
N ASP A 56 3.90 -1.52 -11.96
CA ASP A 56 3.89 -2.03 -10.58
C ASP A 56 2.60 -2.81 -10.29
N GLU A 57 1.49 -2.37 -10.88
CA GLU A 57 0.19 -3.02 -10.74
C GLU A 57 0.14 -4.42 -11.36
N ILE A 58 1.09 -4.76 -12.21
CA ILE A 58 1.20 -6.07 -12.85
C ILE A 58 2.43 -6.87 -12.39
N GLY A 59 3.21 -6.32 -11.43
CA GLY A 59 4.41 -6.97 -10.92
C GLY A 59 5.63 -6.83 -11.83
N LEU A 60 5.75 -5.73 -12.57
CA LEU A 60 6.91 -5.49 -13.44
C LEU A 60 8.16 -5.25 -12.60
N GLU A 61 9.22 -5.99 -12.89
CA GLU A 61 10.55 -5.80 -12.32
C GLU A 61 11.40 -4.85 -13.16
N GLY A 62 12.43 -4.27 -12.55
CA GLY A 62 13.44 -3.46 -13.23
C GLY A 62 14.47 -2.94 -12.22
N GLY A 63 15.74 -3.08 -12.58
CA GLY A 63 16.86 -2.57 -11.80
C GLY A 63 17.12 -1.09 -12.05
N TYR A 64 18.36 -0.67 -11.78
CA TYR A 64 18.79 0.71 -11.95
C TYR A 64 18.56 1.25 -13.37
N ASP A 65 18.46 2.55 -13.50
CA ASP A 65 18.27 3.26 -14.78
C ASP A 65 19.27 2.76 -15.85
N PRO A 66 18.84 2.44 -17.07
CA PRO A 66 17.49 2.62 -17.63
C PRO A 66 16.52 1.44 -17.42
N ASP A 67 16.92 0.38 -16.74
CA ASP A 67 16.18 -0.87 -16.62
C ASP A 67 14.84 -0.71 -15.85
N CYS A 68 14.77 0.22 -14.90
CA CYS A 68 13.52 0.58 -14.22
C CYS A 68 12.43 1.15 -15.17
N ARG A 69 12.83 1.56 -16.38
CA ARG A 69 11.95 2.12 -17.43
C ARG A 69 11.62 1.10 -18.53
N ARG A 70 11.64 -0.20 -18.23
CA ARG A 70 11.20 -1.24 -19.17
C ARG A 70 9.83 -0.91 -19.73
N CYS A 71 9.57 -1.26 -20.98
CA CYS A 71 8.25 -1.13 -21.59
C CYS A 71 7.20 -1.89 -20.78
N PHE A 72 5.99 -1.35 -20.76
CA PHE A 72 4.87 -2.06 -20.17
C PHE A 72 4.65 -3.40 -20.88
N ASP A 73 4.49 -4.46 -20.12
CA ASP A 73 4.19 -5.78 -20.67
C ASP A 73 2.69 -5.90 -20.95
N TRP A 74 2.32 -5.88 -22.23
CA TRP A 74 0.94 -6.00 -22.67
C TRP A 74 0.43 -7.43 -22.76
N ASN A 75 1.29 -8.43 -22.51
CA ASN A 75 0.86 -9.81 -22.41
C ASN A 75 0.29 -10.12 -21.02
N ALA A 76 -1.04 -10.19 -20.94
CA ALA A 76 -1.74 -10.41 -19.67
C ALA A 76 -1.40 -11.77 -19.00
N ASP A 77 -0.88 -12.74 -19.73
CA ASP A 77 -0.46 -14.03 -19.18
C ASP A 77 0.76 -13.91 -18.24
N HIS A 78 1.51 -12.81 -18.34
CA HIS A 78 2.65 -12.52 -17.49
C HIS A 78 2.31 -11.71 -16.24
N TRP A 79 1.07 -11.21 -16.11
CA TRP A 79 0.71 -10.29 -15.05
C TRP A 79 0.53 -11.00 -13.71
N ASP A 80 1.03 -10.42 -12.64
CA ASP A 80 0.66 -10.78 -11.26
C ASP A 80 -0.78 -10.30 -10.99
N THR A 81 -1.74 -11.18 -11.26
CA THR A 81 -3.17 -10.88 -11.14
C THR A 81 -3.61 -10.63 -9.70
N GLU A 82 -2.90 -11.20 -8.70
CA GLU A 82 -3.18 -10.93 -7.28
C GLU A 82 -2.78 -9.50 -6.92
N THR A 83 -1.60 -9.07 -7.37
CA THR A 83 -1.15 -7.67 -7.19
C THR A 83 -2.11 -6.71 -7.89
N GLN A 84 -2.51 -7.00 -9.13
CA GLN A 84 -3.45 -6.16 -9.87
C GLN A 84 -4.80 -6.04 -9.13
N THR A 85 -5.31 -7.15 -8.64
CA THR A 85 -6.57 -7.18 -7.88
C THR A 85 -6.46 -6.37 -6.60
N LEU A 86 -5.34 -6.51 -5.87
CA LEU A 86 -5.07 -5.72 -4.67
C LEU A 86 -5.05 -4.22 -4.99
N ILE A 87 -4.26 -3.80 -5.98
CA ILE A 87 -4.14 -2.37 -6.34
C ILE A 87 -5.51 -1.78 -6.71
N ARG A 88 -6.30 -2.49 -7.52
CA ARG A 88 -7.68 -2.07 -7.86
C ARG A 88 -8.55 -1.90 -6.60
N ARG A 89 -8.49 -2.86 -5.67
CA ARG A 89 -9.22 -2.77 -4.40
C ARG A 89 -8.76 -1.58 -3.56
N LEU A 90 -7.46 -1.36 -3.44
CA LEU A 90 -6.89 -0.24 -2.69
C LEU A 90 -7.29 1.11 -3.29
N MET A 91 -7.33 1.23 -4.63
CA MET A 91 -7.81 2.43 -5.33
C MET A 91 -9.28 2.72 -5.03
N GLN A 92 -10.13 1.70 -4.90
CA GLN A 92 -11.53 1.91 -4.50
C GLN A 92 -11.61 2.31 -3.03
N LEU A 93 -10.92 1.61 -2.14
CA LEU A 93 -10.89 1.95 -0.72
C LEU A 93 -10.36 3.37 -0.47
N LYS A 94 -9.40 3.86 -1.28
CA LYS A 94 -8.85 5.22 -1.13
C LYS A 94 -9.90 6.32 -1.34
N LYS A 95 -11.01 6.03 -2.01
CA LYS A 95 -12.13 6.95 -2.21
C LYS A 95 -13.07 7.03 -0.99
N GLU A 96 -13.01 6.03 -0.11
CA GLU A 96 -13.85 5.99 1.07
C GLU A 96 -13.42 7.02 2.12
N PRO A 97 -14.35 7.60 2.89
CA PRO A 97 -14.07 8.70 3.81
C PRO A 97 -12.92 8.41 4.77
N ALA A 98 -12.85 7.19 5.31
CA ALA A 98 -11.78 6.80 6.21
C ALA A 98 -10.40 6.98 5.58
N LEU A 99 -10.17 6.49 4.34
CA LEU A 99 -8.86 6.58 3.69
C LEU A 99 -8.63 7.91 2.97
N ALA A 100 -9.69 8.57 2.51
CA ALA A 100 -9.58 9.84 1.80
C ALA A 100 -9.10 10.97 2.72
N HIS A 101 -9.72 11.10 3.90
CA HIS A 101 -9.48 12.23 4.82
C HIS A 101 -9.60 11.86 6.31
N GLY A 102 -9.70 10.56 6.64
CA GLY A 102 -9.80 10.11 8.03
C GLY A 102 -8.52 10.34 8.83
N GLN A 103 -8.67 10.47 10.13
CA GLN A 103 -7.54 10.55 11.05
C GLN A 103 -6.66 9.31 10.92
N PHE A 104 -5.35 9.53 10.97
CA PHE A 104 -4.34 8.50 10.83
C PHE A 104 -3.77 8.08 12.17
N GLY A 105 -3.71 6.78 12.42
CA GLY A 105 -2.99 6.17 13.52
C GLY A 105 -2.06 5.07 13.02
N LEU A 106 -0.92 4.92 13.67
CA LEU A 106 0.03 3.85 13.44
C LEU A 106 0.57 3.35 14.77
N THR A 107 0.46 2.05 14.98
CA THR A 107 1.09 1.35 16.11
C THR A 107 1.95 0.20 15.60
N GLU A 108 2.95 -0.15 16.38
CA GLU A 108 3.83 -1.31 16.12
C GLU A 108 3.96 -2.13 17.41
N HIS A 109 3.82 -3.43 17.28
CA HIS A 109 4.05 -4.37 18.36
C HIS A 109 4.62 -5.68 17.81
N ASP A 110 5.79 -6.09 18.27
CA ASP A 110 6.48 -7.34 17.89
C ASP A 110 6.57 -7.53 16.35
N GLY A 111 6.92 -6.45 15.64
CA GLY A 111 7.06 -6.43 14.19
C GLY A 111 5.74 -6.42 13.42
N VAL A 112 4.61 -6.32 14.11
CA VAL A 112 3.29 -6.15 13.49
C VAL A 112 2.91 -4.68 13.50
N LEU A 113 2.65 -4.14 12.31
CA LEU A 113 2.23 -2.76 12.10
C LEU A 113 0.72 -2.71 11.95
N THR A 114 0.07 -1.81 12.68
CA THR A 114 -1.36 -1.55 12.55
C THR A 114 -1.60 -0.10 12.16
N PHE A 115 -2.12 0.09 10.95
CA PHE A 115 -2.54 1.38 10.41
C PHE A 115 -4.04 1.54 10.64
N THR A 116 -4.46 2.66 11.21
CA THR A 116 -5.86 3.00 11.36
C THR A 116 -6.19 4.27 10.60
N ARG A 117 -7.34 4.28 9.94
CA ARG A 117 -7.91 5.45 9.28
C ARG A 117 -9.35 5.60 9.75
N GLN A 118 -9.70 6.72 10.36
CA GLN A 118 -11.01 6.91 10.95
C GLN A 118 -11.62 8.25 10.55
N ALA A 119 -12.84 8.20 10.03
CA ALA A 119 -13.70 9.33 9.74
C ALA A 119 -15.09 9.07 10.34
N PRO A 120 -15.93 10.10 10.50
CA PRO A 120 -17.33 9.89 10.95
C PRO A 120 -18.04 8.84 10.10
N GLY A 121 -18.60 7.81 10.73
CA GLY A 121 -19.32 6.71 10.07
C GLY A 121 -18.44 5.75 9.24
N SER A 122 -17.11 5.82 9.33
CA SER A 122 -16.26 4.96 8.50
C SER A 122 -14.89 4.73 9.16
N CYS A 123 -14.46 3.47 9.17
CA CYS A 123 -13.17 3.07 9.73
C CYS A 123 -12.49 2.05 8.83
N ALA A 124 -11.19 2.19 8.63
CA ALA A 124 -10.36 1.20 7.94
C ALA A 124 -9.14 0.85 8.80
N VAL A 125 -8.82 -0.43 8.86
CA VAL A 125 -7.67 -0.96 9.58
C VAL A 125 -6.87 -1.86 8.65
N LEU A 126 -5.57 -1.60 8.57
CA LEU A 126 -4.61 -2.47 7.91
C LEU A 126 -3.65 -3.01 8.98
N THR A 127 -3.56 -4.32 9.11
CA THR A 127 -2.56 -4.99 9.95
C THR A 127 -1.56 -5.69 9.04
N VAL A 128 -0.28 -5.46 9.26
CA VAL A 128 0.82 -6.01 8.44
C VAL A 128 1.83 -6.70 9.34
N ASN A 129 2.16 -7.94 9.04
CA ASN A 129 3.33 -8.60 9.60
C ASN A 129 4.57 -8.14 8.83
N GLY A 130 5.42 -7.32 9.44
CA GLY A 130 6.66 -6.80 8.85
C GLY A 130 7.85 -7.76 8.95
N THR A 131 7.64 -9.00 9.45
CA THR A 131 8.71 -9.95 9.73
C THR A 131 8.72 -11.15 8.77
N ASP A 132 9.79 -11.91 8.80
CA ASP A 132 9.96 -13.15 8.03
C ASP A 132 9.45 -14.41 8.74
N THR A 133 8.78 -14.24 9.88
CA THR A 133 8.15 -15.30 10.67
C THR A 133 6.67 -14.99 10.88
N GLU A 134 5.88 -16.01 11.24
CA GLU A 134 4.48 -15.78 11.57
C GLU A 134 4.34 -14.90 12.81
N ARG A 135 3.45 -13.90 12.76
CA ARG A 135 3.11 -13.01 13.87
C ARG A 135 1.61 -12.71 13.87
N ALA A 136 1.01 -12.70 15.05
CA ALA A 136 -0.41 -12.38 15.23
C ALA A 136 -1.35 -13.15 14.29
N GLY A 137 -1.03 -14.40 13.96
CA GLY A 137 -1.79 -15.23 13.01
C GLY A 137 -1.63 -14.83 11.54
N LEU A 138 -0.69 -13.93 11.23
CA LEU A 138 -0.36 -13.55 9.85
C LEU A 138 0.93 -14.26 9.42
N PRO A 139 0.96 -14.86 8.21
CA PRO A 139 2.19 -15.42 7.66
C PRO A 139 3.25 -14.33 7.43
N PRO A 140 4.52 -14.71 7.16
CA PRO A 140 5.57 -13.76 6.83
C PRO A 140 5.11 -12.76 5.75
N TYR A 141 5.24 -11.46 6.04
CA TYR A 141 4.81 -10.34 5.19
C TYR A 141 3.31 -10.38 4.81
N GLY A 142 2.51 -11.17 5.55
CA GLY A 142 1.06 -11.21 5.42
C GLY A 142 0.40 -9.93 5.95
N TYR A 143 -0.81 -9.65 5.46
CA TYR A 143 -1.59 -8.50 5.91
C TYR A 143 -3.08 -8.79 5.87
N THR A 144 -3.84 -8.02 6.64
CA THR A 144 -5.30 -7.98 6.57
C THR A 144 -5.80 -6.56 6.42
N ILE A 145 -6.87 -6.39 5.65
CA ILE A 145 -7.57 -5.11 5.48
C ILE A 145 -9.02 -5.29 5.93
N GLN A 146 -9.39 -4.51 6.92
CA GLN A 146 -10.77 -4.40 7.41
C GLN A 146 -11.30 -3.02 7.08
N TYR A 147 -12.53 -2.93 6.60
CA TYR A 147 -13.23 -1.69 6.33
C TYR A 147 -14.67 -1.81 6.80
N ASN A 148 -15.06 -0.93 7.69
CA ASN A 148 -16.41 -0.83 8.22
C ASN A 148 -17.01 0.53 7.86
N LYS A 149 -18.22 0.51 7.32
CA LYS A 149 -19.04 1.69 7.10
C LYS A 149 -20.27 1.52 7.97
N GLU A 150 -20.52 2.45 8.87
CA GLU A 150 -21.80 2.51 9.56
C GLU A 150 -22.82 2.97 8.52
N ASP A 151 -23.85 2.15 8.28
CA ASP A 151 -24.98 2.58 7.48
C ASP A 151 -25.58 3.80 8.20
N ALA A 152 -25.64 4.93 7.49
CA ALA A 152 -26.38 6.08 7.96
C ALA A 152 -27.84 5.64 8.10
N THR A 153 -28.22 5.23 9.30
CA THR A 153 -29.63 5.03 9.65
C THR A 153 -30.26 6.41 9.57
N LEU A 154 -31.05 6.61 8.52
CA LEU A 154 -31.92 7.77 8.35
C LEU A 154 -32.99 7.80 9.46
#